data_1e7b93a62ae884cc089ac164f226b04f
#
_entry.id   1e7b93a62ae884cc089ac164f226b04f
#
_cell.length_a   1.000
_cell.length_b   1.000
_cell.length_c   1.000
_cell.angle_alpha   90.00
_cell.angle_beta   90.00
_cell.angle_gamma   90.00
#
_symmetry.space_group_name_H-M   'P 1'
#
loop_
_entity.id
_entity.type
_entity.pdbx_description
1 polymer ?
#
loop_
_entity_poly.entity_id
_entity_poly.type
_entity_poly.pdbx_seq_one_letter_code
_entity_poly.pdbx_strand_id
1 'polypeptide(L)'
;MEQYAGIDVSLEASHVCVVDAQGKILKEAKVASEPEALIAWFAAHGTPMARIGLEAGPLSQWLFAGMKAAGLAVELLETRHVRAAFKTMPVKTDRKDARGIAQLMRLGWFRPVHCKSLPAQEVRALLTTRKLLQAKRHDVEMSLRGVLRGFGLKVGPTTPKTFAGRVRDLVAHHDTLQTIADALLSARTVLEQEFKAIEKRLSGLARANGPTRRLMTTPGVGAIVALTFVSAIDDPARFRSSRMVGAHFGLTPRKHQSGETDVTGRISRIGDHGVRVALYEAANVILTGAVKGSDLKSWALGVAKRAGMKKAKVALARKLAVVLHRMLADGTTFMASKVAPSAAVAA
;
A
#
# COMPACT_ATOMS: atom_id res chain seq x y z
N MET A 1 18.31 24.96 25.62
CA MET A 1 17.45 23.85 26.11
C MET A 1 16.83 23.14 24.90
N GLU A 2 16.74 21.80 24.91
CA GLU A 2 16.12 21.07 23.83
C GLU A 2 14.62 21.34 23.78
N GLN A 3 14.10 21.53 22.56
CA GLN A 3 12.69 21.77 22.30
C GLN A 3 12.15 20.73 21.30
N TYR A 4 10.90 20.41 21.47
CA TYR A 4 10.20 19.38 20.70
C TYR A 4 8.89 19.92 20.18
N ALA A 5 8.54 19.59 18.94
CA ALA A 5 7.30 20.04 18.34
C ALA A 5 6.41 18.89 17.88
N GLY A 6 5.12 19.13 17.96
CA GLY A 6 4.08 18.28 17.40
C GLY A 6 3.21 19.07 16.43
N ILE A 7 2.91 18.47 15.29
CA ILE A 7 2.05 19.03 14.25
C ILE A 7 0.88 18.08 14.03
N ASP A 8 -0.33 18.56 14.29
CA ASP A 8 -1.56 17.90 13.88
C ASP A 8 -2.02 18.51 12.55
N VAL A 9 -2.00 17.70 11.49
CA VAL A 9 -2.16 18.16 10.11
C VAL A 9 -3.63 18.12 9.71
N SER A 10 -4.19 19.28 9.39
CA SER A 10 -5.50 19.43 8.73
C SER A 10 -5.33 19.98 7.31
N LEU A 11 -6.41 20.03 6.52
CA LEU A 11 -6.32 20.35 5.09
C LEU A 11 -5.78 21.77 4.83
N GLU A 12 -6.31 22.77 5.51
CA GLU A 12 -5.96 24.17 5.27
C GLU A 12 -4.94 24.70 6.26
N ALA A 13 -5.04 24.31 7.53
CA ALA A 13 -4.15 24.80 8.58
C ALA A 13 -3.92 23.74 9.66
N SER A 14 -2.65 23.54 9.99
CA SER A 14 -2.18 22.61 10.99
C SER A 14 -2.03 23.27 12.36
N HIS A 15 -2.33 22.53 13.42
CA HIS A 15 -1.99 22.97 14.78
C HIS A 15 -0.56 22.56 15.11
N VAL A 16 0.22 23.51 15.60
CA VAL A 16 1.61 23.31 16.02
C VAL A 16 1.71 23.57 17.52
N CYS A 17 2.38 22.68 18.25
CA CYS A 17 2.70 22.85 19.66
C CYS A 17 4.19 22.59 19.87
N VAL A 18 4.85 23.51 20.59
CA VAL A 18 6.25 23.38 21.02
C VAL A 18 6.30 23.20 22.51
N VAL A 19 7.09 22.24 22.97
CA VAL A 19 7.34 21.96 24.41
C VAL A 19 8.84 21.94 24.70
N ASP A 20 9.19 22.28 25.94
CA ASP A 20 10.56 22.14 26.46
C ASP A 20 10.88 20.69 26.89
N ALA A 21 12.08 20.46 27.39
CA ALA A 21 12.53 19.18 27.90
C ALA A 21 11.72 18.64 29.08
N GLN A 22 11.05 19.53 29.84
CA GLN A 22 10.17 19.21 30.98
C GLN A 22 8.73 18.92 30.52
N GLY A 23 8.42 19.19 29.25
CA GLY A 23 7.08 19.02 28.70
C GLY A 23 6.14 20.19 28.88
N LYS A 24 6.65 21.33 29.33
CA LYS A 24 5.90 22.59 29.46
C LYS A 24 5.69 23.18 28.05
N ILE A 25 4.48 23.62 27.78
CA ILE A 25 4.14 24.27 26.52
C ILE A 25 4.81 25.64 26.45
N LEU A 26 5.62 25.87 25.43
CA LEU A 26 6.30 27.12 25.16
C LEU A 26 5.51 27.98 24.18
N LYS A 27 5.00 27.35 23.10
CA LYS A 27 4.29 28.06 22.04
C LYS A 27 3.28 27.14 21.35
N GLU A 28 2.15 27.71 20.97
CA GLU A 28 1.15 27.05 20.13
C GLU A 28 0.70 28.03 19.06
N ALA A 29 0.42 27.49 17.88
CA ALA A 29 -0.11 28.28 16.76
C ALA A 29 -0.95 27.41 15.84
N LYS A 30 -1.78 28.08 15.05
CA LYS A 30 -2.40 27.52 13.86
C LYS A 30 -1.65 28.09 12.64
N VAL A 31 -1.06 27.24 11.81
CA VAL A 31 -0.19 27.60 10.69
C VAL A 31 -0.78 26.98 9.42
N ALA A 32 -0.72 27.66 8.28
CA ALA A 32 -1.17 27.09 7.01
C ALA A 32 -0.48 25.75 6.75
N SER A 33 -1.23 24.77 6.23
CA SER A 33 -0.71 23.43 5.93
C SER A 33 0.09 23.42 4.63
N GLU A 34 1.10 24.28 4.59
CA GLU A 34 2.05 24.48 3.49
C GLU A 34 3.48 24.32 4.04
N PRO A 35 4.41 23.63 3.32
CA PRO A 35 5.79 23.47 3.77
C PRO A 35 6.45 24.82 4.09
N GLU A 36 6.29 25.82 3.22
CA GLU A 36 6.90 27.13 3.32
C GLU A 36 6.41 27.88 4.55
N ALA A 37 5.12 27.80 4.86
CA ALA A 37 4.52 28.43 6.04
C ALA A 37 5.03 27.80 7.35
N LEU A 38 5.12 26.46 7.40
CA LEU A 38 5.67 25.74 8.54
C LEU A 38 7.16 26.04 8.73
N ILE A 39 7.94 26.02 7.66
CA ILE A 39 9.38 26.36 7.68
C ILE A 39 9.58 27.78 8.21
N ALA A 40 8.86 28.76 7.66
CA ALA A 40 8.93 30.15 8.12
C ALA A 40 8.54 30.31 9.60
N TRP A 41 7.50 29.58 10.04
CA TRP A 41 7.07 29.62 11.43
C TRP A 41 8.14 29.07 12.38
N PHE A 42 8.79 27.93 12.03
CA PHE A 42 9.90 27.37 12.83
C PHE A 42 11.14 28.26 12.80
N ALA A 43 11.45 28.88 11.65
CA ALA A 43 12.54 29.86 11.54
C ALA A 43 12.29 31.09 12.44
N ALA A 44 11.08 31.63 12.44
CA ALA A 44 10.69 32.75 13.29
C ALA A 44 10.62 32.39 14.80
N HIS A 45 10.56 31.10 15.13
CA HIS A 45 10.67 30.65 16.52
C HIS A 45 12.09 30.83 17.08
N GLY A 46 13.11 30.78 16.21
CA GLY A 46 14.50 31.13 16.51
C GLY A 46 15.30 30.05 17.26
N THR A 47 14.66 28.98 17.75
CA THR A 47 15.34 27.86 18.42
C THR A 47 15.20 26.59 17.60
N PRO A 48 16.31 25.91 17.28
CA PRO A 48 16.24 24.62 16.58
C PRO A 48 15.48 23.58 17.39
N MET A 49 14.59 22.83 16.70
CA MET A 49 13.87 21.72 17.32
C MET A 49 14.75 20.47 17.34
N ALA A 50 14.81 19.79 18.49
CA ALA A 50 15.46 18.48 18.59
C ALA A 50 14.71 17.42 17.76
N ARG A 51 13.37 17.49 17.74
CA ARG A 51 12.48 16.67 16.90
C ARG A 51 11.16 17.38 16.65
N ILE A 52 10.64 17.19 15.42
CA ILE A 52 9.32 17.66 15.02
C ILE A 52 8.53 16.44 14.55
N GLY A 53 7.39 16.15 15.16
CA GLY A 53 6.54 15.03 14.79
C GLY A 53 5.32 15.47 13.99
N LEU A 54 4.95 14.70 12.97
CA LEU A 54 3.65 14.80 12.31
C LEU A 54 3.08 13.40 12.02
N GLU A 55 1.77 13.24 12.17
CA GLU A 55 1.10 11.98 11.94
C GLU A 55 0.99 11.68 10.44
N ALA A 56 1.19 10.41 10.03
CA ALA A 56 1.04 9.98 8.65
C ALA A 56 -0.42 10.12 8.17
N GLY A 57 -0.67 11.03 7.25
CA GLY A 57 -1.98 11.38 6.68
C GLY A 57 -1.87 11.87 5.23
N PRO A 58 -2.95 12.38 4.64
CA PRO A 58 -2.98 12.77 3.21
C PRO A 58 -1.90 13.78 2.81
N LEU A 59 -1.71 14.87 3.56
CA LEU A 59 -0.72 15.91 3.24
C LEU A 59 0.67 15.62 3.84
N SER A 60 0.76 14.66 4.75
CA SER A 60 1.94 14.50 5.61
C SER A 60 3.22 14.19 4.85
N GLN A 61 3.17 13.46 3.73
CA GLN A 61 4.36 13.13 2.95
C GLN A 61 4.93 14.37 2.24
N TRP A 62 4.06 15.23 1.71
CA TRP A 62 4.44 16.48 1.07
C TRP A 62 5.03 17.48 2.07
N LEU A 63 4.36 17.69 3.20
CA LEU A 63 4.85 18.54 4.29
C LEU A 63 6.19 18.03 4.84
N PHE A 64 6.29 16.72 5.11
CA PHE A 64 7.52 16.08 5.56
C PHE A 64 8.67 16.31 4.57
N ALA A 65 8.44 16.11 3.27
CA ALA A 65 9.48 16.24 2.26
C ALA A 65 9.99 17.69 2.18
N GLY A 66 9.11 18.70 2.18
CA GLY A 66 9.49 20.10 2.16
C GLY A 66 10.24 20.53 3.43
N MET A 67 9.74 20.19 4.60
CA MET A 67 10.38 20.48 5.87
C MET A 67 11.74 19.78 6.02
N LYS A 68 11.85 18.53 5.56
CA LYS A 68 13.12 17.78 5.58
C LYS A 68 14.16 18.38 4.64
N ALA A 69 13.74 18.82 3.45
CA ALA A 69 14.62 19.51 2.50
C ALA A 69 15.14 20.84 3.05
N ALA A 70 14.37 21.53 3.91
CA ALA A 70 14.79 22.72 4.61
C ALA A 70 15.67 22.43 5.86
N GLY A 71 16.06 21.18 6.10
CA GLY A 71 16.96 20.80 7.19
C GLY A 71 16.29 20.64 8.57
N LEU A 72 14.96 20.67 8.65
CA LEU A 72 14.25 20.48 9.91
C LEU A 72 14.32 19.01 10.38
N ALA A 73 14.43 18.80 11.69
CA ALA A 73 14.49 17.49 12.33
C ALA A 73 13.08 16.83 12.40
N VAL A 74 12.45 16.64 11.24
CA VAL A 74 11.07 16.17 11.13
C VAL A 74 10.99 14.65 11.06
N GLU A 75 10.01 14.07 11.78
CA GLU A 75 9.68 12.64 11.84
C GLU A 75 8.22 12.41 11.46
N LEU A 76 7.97 11.42 10.59
CA LEU A 76 6.63 11.00 10.22
C LEU A 76 6.20 9.82 11.11
N LEU A 77 5.05 9.93 11.78
CA LEU A 77 4.62 9.01 12.83
C LEU A 77 3.58 7.99 12.36
N GLU A 78 3.67 6.76 12.86
CA GLU A 78 2.66 5.73 12.62
C GLU A 78 1.33 6.08 13.29
N THR A 79 0.27 6.32 12.51
CA THR A 79 -1.09 6.67 12.94
C THR A 79 -1.64 5.74 14.03
N ARG A 80 -1.40 4.42 13.94
CA ARG A 80 -1.90 3.45 14.93
C ARG A 80 -1.20 3.60 16.27
N HIS A 81 0.07 3.94 16.27
CA HIS A 81 0.83 4.18 17.50
C HIS A 81 0.35 5.47 18.18
N VAL A 82 0.20 6.55 17.41
CA VAL A 82 -0.34 7.83 17.89
C VAL A 82 -1.75 7.64 18.44
N ARG A 83 -2.64 6.98 17.68
CA ARG A 83 -4.01 6.68 18.16
C ARG A 83 -4.03 5.83 19.43
N ALA A 84 -3.13 4.86 19.58
CA ALA A 84 -3.06 4.04 20.78
C ALA A 84 -2.61 4.88 22.00
N ALA A 85 -1.63 5.77 21.82
CA ALA A 85 -1.16 6.68 22.86
C ALA A 85 -2.27 7.63 23.34
N PHE A 86 -3.12 8.10 22.42
CA PHE A 86 -4.20 9.04 22.72
C PHE A 86 -5.53 8.40 23.11
N LYS A 87 -5.62 7.06 23.10
CA LYS A 87 -6.87 6.33 23.37
C LYS A 87 -7.50 6.66 24.74
N THR A 88 -6.69 7.04 25.71
CA THR A 88 -7.13 7.39 27.07
C THR A 88 -7.49 8.87 27.24
N MET A 89 -7.28 9.69 26.22
CA MET A 89 -7.64 11.11 26.28
C MET A 89 -9.16 11.30 26.15
N PRO A 90 -9.85 11.87 27.15
CA PRO A 90 -11.32 11.96 27.13
C PRO A 90 -11.85 13.00 26.15
N VAL A 91 -11.02 13.96 25.75
CA VAL A 91 -11.39 15.05 24.83
C VAL A 91 -10.40 15.10 23.70
N LYS A 92 -10.88 14.91 22.48
CA LYS A 92 -10.11 15.01 21.24
C LYS A 92 -10.32 16.38 20.58
N THR A 93 -9.24 17.11 20.34
CA THR A 93 -9.20 18.33 19.52
C THR A 93 -7.85 18.39 18.84
N ASP A 94 -7.76 18.99 17.66
CA ASP A 94 -6.52 19.13 16.88
C ASP A 94 -5.40 19.78 17.72
N ARG A 95 -5.74 20.75 18.56
CA ARG A 95 -4.80 21.37 19.49
C ARG A 95 -4.25 20.37 20.52
N LYS A 96 -5.09 19.49 21.07
CA LYS A 96 -4.65 18.44 22.01
C LYS A 96 -3.85 17.35 21.30
N ASP A 97 -4.20 17.03 20.08
CA ASP A 97 -3.47 16.05 19.27
C ASP A 97 -2.05 16.57 18.95
N ALA A 98 -1.89 17.87 18.58
CA ALA A 98 -0.57 18.51 18.43
C ALA A 98 0.26 18.48 19.72
N ARG A 99 -0.34 18.77 20.88
CA ARG A 99 0.31 18.66 22.20
C ARG A 99 0.77 17.24 22.49
N GLY A 100 -0.10 16.26 22.24
CA GLY A 100 0.22 14.86 22.43
C GLY A 100 1.38 14.40 21.54
N ILE A 101 1.40 14.81 20.26
CA ILE A 101 2.51 14.52 19.35
C ILE A 101 3.81 15.16 19.87
N ALA A 102 3.79 16.42 20.34
CA ALA A 102 4.97 17.07 20.92
C ALA A 102 5.52 16.29 22.13
N GLN A 103 4.65 15.76 23.01
CA GLN A 103 5.06 14.92 24.14
C GLN A 103 5.66 13.58 23.67
N LEU A 104 5.10 12.95 22.62
CA LEU A 104 5.68 11.74 22.04
C LEU A 104 7.08 12.01 21.49
N MET A 105 7.30 13.16 20.85
CA MET A 105 8.62 13.58 20.37
C MET A 105 9.61 13.76 21.50
N ARG A 106 9.20 14.44 22.58
CA ARG A 106 10.00 14.65 23.77
C ARG A 106 10.42 13.33 24.43
N LEU A 107 9.48 12.43 24.62
CA LEU A 107 9.72 11.14 25.26
C LEU A 107 10.48 10.14 24.37
N GLY A 108 10.62 10.40 23.05
CA GLY A 108 11.14 9.43 22.11
C GLY A 108 10.27 8.19 21.93
N TRP A 109 9.02 8.24 22.39
CA TRP A 109 8.09 7.11 22.36
C TRP A 109 7.17 7.19 21.14
N PHE A 110 7.72 6.89 19.99
CA PHE A 110 7.01 6.87 18.71
C PHE A 110 7.56 5.83 17.75
N ARG A 111 6.83 5.54 16.69
CA ARG A 111 7.29 4.69 15.59
C ARG A 111 7.40 5.53 14.33
N PRO A 112 8.60 5.73 13.78
CA PRO A 112 8.75 6.44 12.53
C PRO A 112 8.20 5.62 11.37
N VAL A 113 7.60 6.32 10.41
CA VAL A 113 7.13 5.76 9.13
C VAL A 113 8.02 6.29 8.02
N HIS A 114 8.43 5.40 7.14
CA HIS A 114 9.18 5.79 5.95
C HIS A 114 8.34 6.67 5.02
N CYS A 115 8.76 7.90 4.80
CA CYS A 115 8.21 8.74 3.76
C CYS A 115 8.71 8.23 2.41
N LYS A 116 7.79 7.86 1.54
CA LYS A 116 8.14 7.30 0.22
C LYS A 116 8.70 8.38 -0.70
N SER A 117 9.63 7.98 -1.56
CA SER A 117 10.13 8.83 -2.63
C SER A 117 8.99 9.28 -3.56
N LEU A 118 9.13 10.44 -4.19
CA LEU A 118 8.12 10.96 -5.12
C LEU A 118 7.80 9.97 -6.25
N PRO A 119 8.81 9.32 -6.92
CA PRO A 119 8.52 8.30 -7.93
C PRO A 119 7.70 7.12 -7.40
N ALA A 120 7.96 6.68 -6.16
CA ALA A 120 7.19 5.61 -5.54
C ALA A 120 5.74 6.05 -5.25
N GLN A 121 5.54 7.30 -4.82
CA GLN A 121 4.20 7.88 -4.61
C GLN A 121 3.41 7.96 -5.91
N GLU A 122 4.02 8.42 -7.01
CA GLU A 122 3.40 8.51 -8.35
C GLU A 122 2.96 7.14 -8.87
N VAL A 123 3.82 6.12 -8.78
CA VAL A 123 3.48 4.75 -9.16
C VAL A 123 2.31 4.23 -8.32
N ARG A 124 2.29 4.50 -7.02
CA ARG A 124 1.19 4.11 -6.14
C ARG A 124 -0.12 4.81 -6.48
N ALA A 125 -0.07 6.08 -6.85
CA ALA A 125 -1.24 6.82 -7.33
C ALA A 125 -1.82 6.18 -8.60
N LEU A 126 -0.98 5.86 -9.59
CA LEU A 126 -1.39 5.14 -10.80
C LEU A 126 -2.01 3.76 -10.50
N LEU A 127 -1.42 2.98 -9.60
CA LEU A 127 -1.95 1.68 -9.18
C LEU A 127 -3.30 1.80 -8.47
N THR A 128 -3.48 2.84 -7.66
CA THR A 128 -4.74 3.14 -6.98
C THR A 128 -5.82 3.56 -7.98
N THR A 129 -5.48 4.43 -8.92
CA THR A 129 -6.38 4.88 -10.01
C THR A 129 -6.81 3.69 -10.88
N ARG A 130 -5.87 2.83 -11.28
CA ARG A 130 -6.18 1.60 -12.01
C ARG A 130 -7.22 0.75 -11.28
N LYS A 131 -7.02 0.53 -9.97
CA LYS A 131 -7.94 -0.26 -9.15
C LYS A 131 -9.32 0.40 -9.05
N LEU A 132 -9.37 1.72 -8.93
CA LEU A 132 -10.63 2.47 -8.89
C LEU A 132 -11.40 2.31 -10.20
N LEU A 133 -10.75 2.52 -11.35
CA LEU A 133 -11.37 2.38 -12.67
C LEU A 133 -11.91 0.96 -12.89
N GLN A 134 -11.14 -0.07 -12.51
CA GLN A 134 -11.57 -1.46 -12.56
C GLN A 134 -12.82 -1.71 -11.70
N ALA A 135 -12.85 -1.18 -10.47
CA ALA A 135 -13.99 -1.32 -9.58
C ALA A 135 -15.22 -0.60 -10.12
N LYS A 136 -15.08 0.63 -10.60
CA LYS A 136 -16.19 1.41 -11.16
C LYS A 136 -16.79 0.79 -12.42
N ARG A 137 -15.95 0.24 -13.30
CA ARG A 137 -16.42 -0.54 -14.44
C ARG A 137 -17.27 -1.75 -13.99
N HIS A 138 -16.79 -2.48 -12.99
CA HIS A 138 -17.52 -3.62 -12.43
C HIS A 138 -18.83 -3.20 -11.77
N ASP A 139 -18.85 -2.09 -11.03
CA ASP A 139 -20.04 -1.52 -10.40
C ASP A 139 -21.11 -1.21 -11.47
N VAL A 140 -20.74 -0.59 -12.60
CA VAL A 140 -21.64 -0.31 -13.72
C VAL A 140 -22.21 -1.60 -14.32
N GLU A 141 -21.36 -2.62 -14.54
CA GLU A 141 -21.81 -3.92 -15.06
C GLU A 141 -22.79 -4.62 -14.10
N MET A 142 -22.52 -4.55 -12.79
CA MET A 142 -23.41 -5.13 -11.77
C MET A 142 -24.73 -4.37 -11.63
N SER A 143 -24.69 -3.03 -11.73
CA SER A 143 -25.89 -2.17 -11.73
C SER A 143 -26.79 -2.49 -12.91
N LEU A 144 -26.25 -2.59 -14.14
CA LEU A 144 -27.02 -3.00 -15.33
C LEU A 144 -27.66 -4.38 -15.13
N ARG A 145 -26.89 -5.36 -14.65
CA ARG A 145 -27.46 -6.69 -14.35
C ARG A 145 -28.56 -6.65 -13.32
N GLY A 146 -28.45 -5.75 -12.33
CA GLY A 146 -29.46 -5.54 -11.28
C GLY A 146 -30.76 -4.96 -11.85
N VAL A 147 -30.66 -3.86 -12.60
CA VAL A 147 -31.80 -3.20 -13.24
C VAL A 147 -32.52 -4.17 -14.17
N LEU A 148 -31.82 -4.78 -15.11
CA LEU A 148 -32.44 -5.68 -16.10
C LEU A 148 -33.11 -6.90 -15.45
N ARG A 149 -32.57 -7.40 -14.36
CA ARG A 149 -33.15 -8.52 -13.60
C ARG A 149 -34.54 -8.17 -13.04
N GLY A 150 -34.74 -6.91 -12.61
CA GLY A 150 -36.04 -6.43 -12.14
C GLY A 150 -37.13 -6.54 -13.19
N PHE A 151 -36.81 -6.54 -14.48
CA PHE A 151 -37.70 -6.72 -15.62
C PHE A 151 -37.68 -8.13 -16.20
N GLY A 152 -37.11 -9.12 -15.52
CA GLY A 152 -37.00 -10.48 -15.98
C GLY A 152 -35.92 -10.73 -17.04
N LEU A 153 -35.16 -9.70 -17.44
CA LEU A 153 -34.11 -9.77 -18.47
C LEU A 153 -32.80 -10.26 -17.86
N LYS A 154 -32.37 -11.46 -18.19
CA LYS A 154 -31.18 -12.11 -17.63
C LYS A 154 -30.00 -11.98 -18.60
N VAL A 155 -28.99 -11.21 -18.24
CA VAL A 155 -27.76 -11.05 -19.06
C VAL A 155 -26.99 -12.37 -19.21
N GLY A 156 -26.96 -13.19 -18.16
CA GLY A 156 -26.23 -14.46 -18.15
C GLY A 156 -24.70 -14.30 -18.12
N PRO A 157 -23.96 -15.39 -18.35
CA PRO A 157 -22.49 -15.32 -18.47
C PRO A 157 -22.08 -14.56 -19.72
N THR A 158 -21.14 -13.62 -19.57
CA THR A 158 -20.59 -12.80 -20.65
C THR A 158 -19.11 -12.54 -20.44
N THR A 159 -18.40 -12.28 -21.51
CA THR A 159 -17.04 -11.73 -21.47
C THR A 159 -17.10 -10.20 -21.52
N PRO A 160 -16.03 -9.46 -21.17
CA PRO A 160 -15.99 -8.00 -21.33
C PRO A 160 -16.31 -7.52 -22.75
N LYS A 161 -15.99 -8.32 -23.77
CA LYS A 161 -16.26 -7.99 -25.18
C LYS A 161 -17.71 -8.19 -25.58
N THR A 162 -18.38 -9.21 -25.06
CA THR A 162 -19.75 -9.59 -25.44
C THR A 162 -20.83 -8.96 -24.57
N PHE A 163 -20.45 -8.35 -23.43
CA PHE A 163 -21.37 -7.79 -22.44
C PHE A 163 -22.28 -6.72 -23.04
N ALA A 164 -21.70 -5.72 -23.73
CA ALA A 164 -22.49 -4.61 -24.27
C ALA A 164 -23.48 -5.03 -25.34
N GLY A 165 -23.08 -5.91 -26.27
CA GLY A 165 -23.99 -6.47 -27.27
C GLY A 165 -25.15 -7.21 -26.62
N ARG A 166 -24.86 -8.11 -25.67
CA ARG A 166 -25.89 -8.88 -24.97
C ARG A 166 -26.89 -7.97 -24.20
N VAL A 167 -26.41 -6.88 -23.61
CA VAL A 167 -27.32 -5.91 -22.93
C VAL A 167 -28.24 -5.25 -23.96
N ARG A 168 -27.69 -4.74 -25.10
CA ARG A 168 -28.49 -4.10 -26.15
C ARG A 168 -29.55 -5.05 -26.75
N ASP A 169 -29.18 -6.29 -27.02
CA ASP A 169 -30.13 -7.30 -27.52
C ASP A 169 -31.32 -7.49 -26.55
N LEU A 170 -31.05 -7.50 -25.24
CA LEU A 170 -32.09 -7.70 -24.24
C LEU A 170 -33.05 -6.53 -24.11
N VAL A 171 -32.59 -5.30 -24.37
CA VAL A 171 -33.42 -4.09 -24.18
C VAL A 171 -34.02 -3.57 -25.48
N ALA A 172 -33.82 -4.23 -26.63
CA ALA A 172 -34.19 -3.77 -27.97
C ALA A 172 -35.65 -3.36 -28.13
N HIS A 173 -36.56 -3.87 -27.28
CA HIS A 173 -38.01 -3.58 -27.33
C HIS A 173 -38.51 -2.83 -26.09
N HIS A 174 -37.60 -2.14 -25.34
CA HIS A 174 -37.91 -1.44 -24.10
C HIS A 174 -37.28 -0.05 -24.07
N ASP A 175 -37.92 0.97 -24.59
CA ASP A 175 -37.36 2.32 -24.76
C ASP A 175 -36.68 2.89 -23.49
N THR A 176 -37.35 2.75 -22.35
CA THR A 176 -36.78 3.21 -21.07
C THR A 176 -35.54 2.43 -20.68
N LEU A 177 -35.57 1.10 -20.85
CA LEU A 177 -34.41 0.26 -20.53
C LEU A 177 -33.25 0.49 -21.53
N GLN A 178 -33.56 0.80 -22.77
CA GLN A 178 -32.59 1.19 -23.80
C GLN A 178 -31.87 2.47 -23.39
N THR A 179 -32.62 3.51 -23.01
CA THR A 179 -32.04 4.78 -22.51
C THR A 179 -31.10 4.55 -21.32
N ILE A 180 -31.51 3.72 -20.34
CA ILE A 180 -30.68 3.39 -19.17
C ILE A 180 -29.44 2.61 -19.58
N ALA A 181 -29.62 1.61 -20.46
CA ALA A 181 -28.51 0.78 -20.93
C ALA A 181 -27.48 1.60 -21.71
N ASP A 182 -27.90 2.48 -22.62
CA ASP A 182 -27.02 3.32 -23.42
C ASP A 182 -26.20 4.29 -22.55
N ALA A 183 -26.81 4.92 -21.56
CA ALA A 183 -26.12 5.78 -20.62
C ALA A 183 -25.05 5.03 -19.83
N LEU A 184 -25.37 3.86 -19.26
CA LEU A 184 -24.45 3.08 -18.46
C LEU A 184 -23.38 2.37 -19.30
N LEU A 185 -23.71 1.93 -20.53
CA LEU A 185 -22.71 1.36 -21.45
C LEU A 185 -21.74 2.41 -21.98
N SER A 186 -22.20 3.64 -22.17
CA SER A 186 -21.31 4.78 -22.52
C SER A 186 -20.31 5.03 -21.39
N ALA A 187 -20.79 5.17 -20.15
CA ALA A 187 -19.92 5.33 -18.98
C ALA A 187 -18.91 4.16 -18.85
N ARG A 188 -19.40 2.91 -19.03
CA ARG A 188 -18.54 1.72 -19.03
C ARG A 188 -17.44 1.79 -20.09
N THR A 189 -17.76 2.29 -21.27
CA THR A 189 -16.80 2.39 -22.38
C THR A 189 -15.68 3.36 -22.04
N VAL A 190 -16.00 4.54 -21.49
CA VAL A 190 -15.00 5.51 -21.03
C VAL A 190 -14.13 4.90 -19.93
N LEU A 191 -14.74 4.25 -18.91
CA LEU A 191 -13.99 3.60 -17.85
C LEU A 191 -13.03 2.53 -18.37
N GLU A 192 -13.43 1.77 -19.40
CA GLU A 192 -12.56 0.75 -20.02
C GLU A 192 -11.41 1.38 -20.81
N GLN A 193 -11.64 2.50 -21.50
CA GLN A 193 -10.60 3.23 -22.24
C GLN A 193 -9.56 3.80 -21.28
N GLU A 194 -9.99 4.48 -20.22
CA GLU A 194 -9.09 5.05 -19.21
C GLU A 194 -8.34 3.96 -18.43
N PHE A 195 -9.01 2.86 -18.12
CA PHE A 195 -8.36 1.70 -17.50
C PHE A 195 -7.21 1.16 -18.37
N LYS A 196 -7.44 1.00 -19.68
CA LYS A 196 -6.40 0.55 -20.62
C LYS A 196 -5.25 1.56 -20.77
N ALA A 197 -5.55 2.85 -20.75
CA ALA A 197 -4.53 3.90 -20.80
C ALA A 197 -3.60 3.83 -19.58
N ILE A 198 -4.16 3.71 -18.38
CA ILE A 198 -3.38 3.54 -17.14
C ILE A 198 -2.58 2.21 -17.16
N GLU A 199 -3.17 1.11 -17.62
CA GLU A 199 -2.43 -0.17 -17.75
C GLU A 199 -1.25 -0.07 -18.72
N LYS A 200 -1.43 0.61 -19.85
CA LYS A 200 -0.35 0.86 -20.81
C LYS A 200 0.77 1.68 -20.16
N ARG A 201 0.43 2.74 -19.41
CA ARG A 201 1.39 3.58 -18.69
C ARG A 201 2.18 2.76 -17.65
N LEU A 202 1.49 1.98 -16.81
CA LEU A 202 2.12 1.10 -15.81
C LEU A 202 3.02 0.05 -16.47
N SER A 203 2.59 -0.54 -17.58
CA SER A 203 3.39 -1.51 -18.33
C SER A 203 4.67 -0.88 -18.92
N GLY A 204 4.59 0.38 -19.36
CA GLY A 204 5.75 1.15 -19.80
C GLY A 204 6.73 1.40 -18.66
N LEU A 205 6.24 1.86 -17.51
CA LEU A 205 7.05 2.07 -16.31
C LEU A 205 7.73 0.78 -15.82
N ALA A 206 7.01 -0.34 -15.84
CA ALA A 206 7.57 -1.63 -15.45
C ALA A 206 8.74 -2.05 -16.36
N ARG A 207 8.63 -1.81 -17.66
CA ARG A 207 9.70 -2.12 -18.64
C ARG A 207 10.90 -1.19 -18.51
N ALA A 208 10.68 0.08 -18.21
CA ALA A 208 11.74 1.05 -18.04
C ALA A 208 12.52 0.90 -16.72
N ASN A 209 11.88 0.36 -15.66
CA ASN A 209 12.47 0.25 -14.34
C ASN A 209 13.22 -1.08 -14.14
N GLY A 210 14.55 -1.02 -13.98
CA GLY A 210 15.42 -2.18 -13.80
C GLY A 210 15.04 -3.09 -12.62
N PRO A 211 14.86 -2.56 -11.40
CA PRO A 211 14.36 -3.31 -10.24
C PRO A 211 13.05 -4.05 -10.54
N THR A 212 12.07 -3.41 -11.17
CA THR A 212 10.80 -4.01 -11.54
C THR A 212 10.98 -5.17 -12.52
N ARG A 213 11.80 -4.99 -13.56
CA ARG A 213 12.11 -6.06 -14.54
C ARG A 213 12.72 -7.29 -13.88
N ARG A 214 13.64 -7.07 -12.92
CA ARG A 214 14.22 -8.19 -12.15
C ARG A 214 13.15 -8.97 -11.40
N LEU A 215 12.23 -8.30 -10.71
CA LEU A 215 11.15 -9.00 -10.01
C LEU A 215 10.22 -9.76 -10.95
N MET A 216 9.98 -9.26 -12.14
CA MET A 216 9.15 -9.93 -13.16
C MET A 216 9.75 -11.24 -13.69
N THR A 217 11.00 -11.55 -13.40
CA THR A 217 11.58 -12.89 -13.68
C THR A 217 11.01 -13.97 -12.76
N THR A 218 10.36 -13.58 -11.66
CA THR A 218 9.72 -14.52 -10.73
C THR A 218 8.40 -15.03 -11.35
N PRO A 219 8.16 -16.35 -11.43
CA PRO A 219 6.90 -16.89 -11.89
C PRO A 219 5.71 -16.28 -11.13
N GLY A 220 4.64 -15.94 -11.87
CA GLY A 220 3.45 -15.32 -11.29
C GLY A 220 3.58 -13.83 -10.91
N VAL A 221 4.74 -13.21 -11.07
CA VAL A 221 4.99 -11.80 -10.79
C VAL A 221 4.98 -11.00 -12.09
N GLY A 222 3.84 -10.44 -12.44
CA GLY A 222 3.69 -9.52 -13.59
C GLY A 222 3.99 -8.07 -13.23
N ALA A 223 3.85 -7.17 -14.21
CA ALA A 223 4.14 -5.74 -14.07
C ALA A 223 3.44 -5.09 -12.85
N ILE A 224 2.15 -5.36 -12.66
CA ILE A 224 1.35 -4.78 -11.57
C ILE A 224 1.86 -5.25 -10.20
N VAL A 225 2.13 -6.56 -10.04
CA VAL A 225 2.65 -7.11 -8.79
C VAL A 225 4.04 -6.54 -8.48
N ALA A 226 4.92 -6.49 -9.49
CA ALA A 226 6.28 -5.98 -9.34
C ALA A 226 6.28 -4.48 -8.99
N LEU A 227 5.53 -3.64 -9.70
CA LEU A 227 5.40 -2.21 -9.39
C LEU A 227 4.80 -1.97 -8.01
N THR A 228 3.75 -2.73 -7.64
CA THR A 228 3.14 -2.64 -6.31
C THR A 228 4.16 -2.94 -5.22
N PHE A 229 5.00 -3.96 -5.42
CA PHE A 229 6.01 -4.34 -4.45
C PHE A 229 7.16 -3.35 -4.40
N VAL A 230 7.74 -2.95 -5.55
CA VAL A 230 8.85 -1.98 -5.64
C VAL A 230 8.46 -0.64 -5.01
N SER A 231 7.30 -0.07 -5.39
CA SER A 231 6.84 1.20 -4.82
C SER A 231 6.46 1.13 -3.33
N ALA A 232 6.14 -0.06 -2.81
CA ALA A 232 5.87 -0.24 -1.39
C ALA A 232 7.15 -0.42 -0.57
N ILE A 233 8.15 -1.09 -1.12
CA ILE A 233 9.49 -1.19 -0.51
C ILE A 233 10.20 0.15 -0.58
N ASP A 234 10.24 0.77 -1.78
CA ASP A 234 10.93 2.02 -2.09
C ASP A 234 12.45 1.89 -1.90
N ASP A 235 12.94 1.95 -0.67
CA ASP A 235 14.32 1.66 -0.32
C ASP A 235 14.47 0.30 0.37
N PRO A 236 15.13 -0.70 -0.26
CA PRO A 236 15.37 -1.99 0.37
C PRO A 236 16.29 -1.93 1.60
N ALA A 237 17.23 -0.97 1.65
CA ALA A 237 18.21 -0.88 2.73
C ALA A 237 17.59 -0.52 4.09
N ARG A 238 16.37 0.05 4.11
CA ARG A 238 15.63 0.35 5.36
C ARG A 238 15.23 -0.89 6.17
N PHE A 239 15.35 -2.08 5.61
CA PHE A 239 15.07 -3.32 6.32
C PHE A 239 16.36 -4.02 6.73
N ARG A 240 16.54 -4.26 8.02
CA ARG A 240 17.70 -5.01 8.56
C ARG A 240 17.81 -6.43 7.97
N SER A 241 16.72 -7.00 7.54
CA SER A 241 16.65 -8.36 6.99
C SER A 241 15.40 -8.53 6.12
N SER A 242 15.55 -9.23 5.00
CA SER A 242 14.41 -9.59 4.13
C SER A 242 13.31 -10.36 4.87
N ARG A 243 13.64 -11.07 5.96
CA ARG A 243 12.65 -11.80 6.78
C ARG A 243 11.63 -10.87 7.43
N MET A 244 11.99 -9.61 7.71
CA MET A 244 11.09 -8.62 8.33
C MET A 244 9.98 -8.14 7.40
N VAL A 245 10.18 -8.24 6.09
CA VAL A 245 9.23 -7.73 5.08
C VAL A 245 7.87 -8.42 5.17
N GLY A 246 7.85 -9.72 5.47
CA GLY A 246 6.60 -10.46 5.69
C GLY A 246 5.77 -9.91 6.85
N ALA A 247 6.41 -9.52 7.94
CA ALA A 247 5.76 -8.88 9.10
C ALA A 247 5.32 -7.46 8.77
N HIS A 248 6.16 -6.68 8.09
CA HIS A 248 5.86 -5.32 7.65
C HIS A 248 4.57 -5.24 6.80
N PHE A 249 4.36 -6.22 5.93
CA PHE A 249 3.12 -6.32 5.14
C PHE A 249 2.00 -7.11 5.82
N GLY A 250 2.16 -7.49 7.08
CA GLY A 250 1.13 -8.18 7.86
C GLY A 250 0.78 -9.58 7.37
N LEU A 251 1.75 -10.28 6.78
CA LEU A 251 1.65 -11.66 6.33
C LEU A 251 2.11 -12.68 7.40
N THR A 252 2.46 -12.19 8.60
CA THR A 252 2.78 -13.04 9.76
C THR A 252 1.55 -13.24 10.64
N PRO A 253 1.38 -14.42 11.25
CA PRO A 253 0.31 -14.66 12.21
C PRO A 253 0.39 -13.72 13.42
N ARG A 254 -0.75 -13.37 13.98
CA ARG A 254 -0.83 -12.78 15.32
C ARG A 254 -0.51 -13.88 16.33
N LYS A 255 0.28 -13.53 17.32
CA LYS A 255 0.54 -14.37 18.46
C LYS A 255 -0.03 -13.70 19.71
N HIS A 256 -0.77 -14.44 20.49
CA HIS A 256 -1.21 -14.04 21.82
C HIS A 256 -0.63 -15.04 22.81
N GLN A 257 0.23 -14.54 23.66
CA GLN A 257 0.87 -15.33 24.71
C GLN A 257 0.70 -14.60 26.03
N SER A 258 0.06 -15.24 26.99
CA SER A 258 -0.15 -14.73 28.34
C SER A 258 -0.28 -15.91 29.29
N GLY A 259 0.63 -16.03 30.24
CA GLY A 259 0.72 -17.20 31.13
C GLY A 259 0.86 -18.49 30.31
N GLU A 260 0.00 -19.44 30.60
CA GLU A 260 -0.05 -20.75 29.91
C GLU A 260 -0.71 -20.70 28.51
N THR A 261 -1.34 -19.58 28.16
CA THR A 261 -2.04 -19.43 26.88
C THR A 261 -1.05 -19.05 25.78
N ASP A 262 -0.88 -19.90 24.76
CA ASP A 262 -0.10 -19.61 23.54
C ASP A 262 -0.93 -19.89 22.29
N VAL A 263 -1.60 -18.87 21.78
CA VAL A 263 -2.48 -18.98 20.61
C VAL A 263 -1.89 -18.27 19.40
N THR A 264 -1.75 -19.03 18.29
CA THR A 264 -1.37 -18.51 16.98
C THR A 264 -2.62 -18.31 16.12
N GLY A 265 -2.94 -17.04 15.86
CA GLY A 265 -4.13 -16.66 15.10
C GLY A 265 -3.90 -16.51 13.59
N ARG A 266 -4.83 -15.80 12.93
CA ARG A 266 -4.72 -15.43 11.52
C ARG A 266 -3.60 -14.40 11.32
N ILE A 267 -3.18 -14.15 10.06
CA ILE A 267 -2.22 -13.09 9.73
C ILE A 267 -2.67 -11.74 10.30
N SER A 268 -1.71 -10.90 10.69
CA SER A 268 -2.00 -9.61 11.38
C SER A 268 -2.76 -8.62 10.51
N ARG A 269 -2.61 -8.69 9.18
CA ARG A 269 -3.15 -7.75 8.18
C ARG A 269 -2.70 -6.29 8.39
N ILE A 270 -1.68 -6.08 9.19
CA ILE A 270 -1.04 -4.79 9.41
C ILE A 270 -0.27 -4.38 8.14
N GLY A 271 -0.18 -3.08 7.86
CA GLY A 271 0.53 -2.57 6.69
C GLY A 271 -0.27 -2.64 5.38
N ASP A 272 0.41 -2.57 4.25
CA ASP A 272 -0.18 -2.33 2.94
C ASP A 272 -1.07 -3.48 2.46
N HIS A 273 -2.36 -3.18 2.30
CA HIS A 273 -3.35 -4.14 1.79
C HIS A 273 -3.11 -4.48 0.31
N GLY A 274 -2.73 -3.50 -0.52
CA GLY A 274 -2.51 -3.70 -1.95
C GLY A 274 -1.37 -4.69 -2.20
N VAL A 275 -0.27 -4.57 -1.43
CA VAL A 275 0.85 -5.52 -1.50
C VAL A 275 0.43 -6.93 -1.10
N ARG A 276 -0.37 -7.08 -0.04
CA ARG A 276 -0.86 -8.42 0.37
C ARG A 276 -1.70 -9.08 -0.71
N VAL A 277 -2.60 -8.32 -1.36
CA VAL A 277 -3.42 -8.81 -2.46
C VAL A 277 -2.53 -9.20 -3.64
N ALA A 278 -1.63 -8.33 -4.08
CA ALA A 278 -0.73 -8.59 -5.19
C ALA A 278 0.13 -9.85 -4.98
N LEU A 279 0.70 -10.02 -3.79
CA LEU A 279 1.48 -11.20 -3.44
C LEU A 279 0.63 -12.47 -3.33
N TYR A 280 -0.61 -12.36 -2.87
CA TYR A 280 -1.54 -13.49 -2.84
C TYR A 280 -1.96 -13.92 -4.26
N GLU A 281 -2.22 -12.98 -5.15
CA GLU A 281 -2.52 -13.26 -6.56
C GLU A 281 -1.32 -13.91 -7.26
N ALA A 282 -0.10 -13.41 -7.05
CA ALA A 282 1.11 -14.04 -7.55
C ALA A 282 1.26 -15.48 -7.01
N ALA A 283 1.04 -15.69 -5.72
CA ALA A 283 1.06 -17.01 -5.11
C ALA A 283 -0.03 -17.93 -5.67
N ASN A 284 -1.22 -17.39 -5.98
CA ASN A 284 -2.28 -18.12 -6.64
C ASN A 284 -1.84 -18.59 -8.04
N VAL A 285 -1.29 -17.70 -8.86
CA VAL A 285 -0.79 -18.04 -10.21
C VAL A 285 0.30 -19.12 -10.14
N ILE A 286 1.23 -19.03 -9.20
CA ILE A 286 2.28 -20.06 -9.02
C ILE A 286 1.68 -21.42 -8.71
N LEU A 287 0.68 -21.48 -7.83
CA LEU A 287 0.11 -22.76 -7.36
C LEU A 287 -0.90 -23.37 -8.33
N THR A 288 -1.67 -22.56 -9.08
CA THR A 288 -2.77 -23.02 -9.92
C THR A 288 -2.53 -22.81 -11.42
N GLY A 289 -1.59 -21.96 -11.80
CA GLY A 289 -1.29 -21.65 -13.19
C GLY A 289 -0.27 -22.61 -13.82
N ALA A 290 -0.23 -22.59 -15.16
CA ALA A 290 0.75 -23.31 -15.96
C ALA A 290 2.12 -22.61 -15.93
N VAL A 291 2.74 -22.51 -14.76
CA VAL A 291 4.08 -21.93 -14.58
C VAL A 291 5.12 -23.02 -14.42
N LYS A 292 6.35 -22.76 -14.90
CA LYS A 292 7.49 -23.69 -14.76
C LYS A 292 7.69 -24.11 -13.30
N GLY A 293 8.15 -25.33 -13.08
CA GLY A 293 8.51 -25.85 -11.76
C GLY A 293 9.62 -25.02 -11.12
N SER A 294 9.59 -24.93 -9.80
CA SER A 294 10.64 -24.30 -9.00
C SER A 294 10.59 -24.84 -7.57
N ASP A 295 11.71 -24.73 -6.84
CA ASP A 295 11.76 -25.10 -5.42
C ASP A 295 10.66 -24.37 -4.61
N LEU A 296 10.37 -23.13 -4.98
CA LEU A 296 9.32 -22.32 -4.38
C LEU A 296 7.93 -22.92 -4.57
N LYS A 297 7.61 -23.39 -5.80
CA LYS A 297 6.35 -24.06 -6.13
C LYS A 297 6.23 -25.40 -5.40
N SER A 298 7.29 -26.22 -5.44
CA SER A 298 7.34 -27.52 -4.78
C SER A 298 7.14 -27.41 -3.27
N TRP A 299 7.82 -26.45 -2.63
CA TRP A 299 7.62 -26.14 -1.21
C TRP A 299 6.16 -25.74 -0.90
N ALA A 300 5.58 -24.88 -1.72
CA ALA A 300 4.22 -24.40 -1.49
C ALA A 300 3.17 -25.52 -1.70
N LEU A 301 3.38 -26.42 -2.67
CA LEU A 301 2.55 -27.62 -2.83
C LEU A 301 2.65 -28.56 -1.63
N GLY A 302 3.84 -28.70 -1.02
CA GLY A 302 4.01 -29.43 0.24
C GLY A 302 3.22 -28.81 1.40
N VAL A 303 3.15 -27.46 1.46
CA VAL A 303 2.27 -26.79 2.43
C VAL A 303 0.79 -27.02 2.10
N ALA A 304 0.42 -27.02 0.81
CA ALA A 304 -0.97 -27.25 0.40
C ALA A 304 -1.47 -28.65 0.81
N LYS A 305 -0.63 -29.68 0.67
CA LYS A 305 -0.95 -31.06 1.10
C LYS A 305 -1.23 -31.15 2.61
N ARG A 306 -0.46 -30.46 3.44
CA ARG A 306 -0.59 -30.52 4.92
C ARG A 306 -1.65 -29.58 5.49
N ALA A 307 -1.82 -28.40 4.93
CA ALA A 307 -2.60 -27.31 5.54
C ALA A 307 -3.71 -26.73 4.66
N GLY A 308 -3.85 -27.27 3.44
CA GLY A 308 -4.83 -26.83 2.47
C GLY A 308 -4.38 -25.62 1.61
N MET A 309 -4.99 -25.51 0.44
CA MET A 309 -4.60 -24.53 -0.59
C MET A 309 -4.68 -23.08 -0.12
N LYS A 310 -5.70 -22.69 0.67
CA LYS A 310 -5.86 -21.31 1.15
C LYS A 310 -4.68 -20.90 2.04
N LYS A 311 -4.25 -21.76 2.96
CA LYS A 311 -3.10 -21.50 3.84
C LYS A 311 -1.79 -21.50 3.05
N ALA A 312 -1.65 -22.40 2.06
CA ALA A 312 -0.47 -22.44 1.20
C ALA A 312 -0.27 -21.16 0.39
N LYS A 313 -1.33 -20.56 -0.18
CA LYS A 313 -1.27 -19.28 -0.89
C LYS A 313 -0.78 -18.14 0.03
N VAL A 314 -1.27 -18.07 1.26
CA VAL A 314 -0.82 -17.06 2.23
C VAL A 314 0.64 -17.28 2.65
N ALA A 315 1.03 -18.52 2.91
CA ALA A 315 2.41 -18.88 3.25
C ALA A 315 3.37 -18.55 2.10
N LEU A 316 2.96 -18.85 0.86
CA LEU A 316 3.72 -18.53 -0.33
C LEU A 316 3.81 -17.02 -0.56
N ALA A 317 2.74 -16.26 -0.35
CA ALA A 317 2.75 -14.80 -0.42
C ALA A 317 3.78 -14.19 0.56
N ARG A 318 3.85 -14.72 1.80
CA ARG A 318 4.88 -14.33 2.77
C ARG A 318 6.30 -14.67 2.28
N LYS A 319 6.49 -15.87 1.73
CA LYS A 319 7.80 -16.30 1.20
C LYS A 319 8.20 -15.49 -0.02
N LEU A 320 7.24 -15.16 -0.91
CA LEU A 320 7.46 -14.24 -2.03
C LEU A 320 7.93 -12.86 -1.55
N ALA A 321 7.31 -12.28 -0.53
CA ALA A 321 7.76 -11.00 0.02
C ALA A 321 9.25 -11.02 0.39
N VAL A 322 9.72 -12.11 1.00
CA VAL A 322 11.13 -12.29 1.37
C VAL A 322 12.03 -12.44 0.14
N VAL A 323 11.62 -13.26 -0.82
CA VAL A 323 12.38 -13.52 -2.06
C VAL A 323 12.50 -12.23 -2.89
N LEU A 324 11.38 -11.55 -3.14
CA LEU A 324 11.36 -10.32 -3.94
C LEU A 324 12.18 -9.20 -3.29
N HIS A 325 12.10 -9.07 -1.96
CA HIS A 325 12.94 -8.09 -1.26
C HIS A 325 14.43 -8.42 -1.40
N ARG A 326 14.80 -9.69 -1.25
CA ARG A 326 16.19 -10.10 -1.42
C ARG A 326 16.70 -9.81 -2.83
N MET A 327 15.88 -10.09 -3.85
CA MET A 327 16.22 -9.74 -5.24
C MET A 327 16.44 -8.24 -5.45
N LEU A 328 15.69 -7.40 -4.73
CA LEU A 328 15.90 -5.93 -4.77
C LEU A 328 17.19 -5.53 -4.06
N ALA A 329 17.46 -6.08 -2.88
CA ALA A 329 18.65 -5.76 -2.08
C ALA A 329 19.93 -6.23 -2.75
N ASP A 330 19.92 -7.45 -3.31
CA ASP A 330 21.10 -8.09 -3.92
C ASP A 330 21.24 -7.73 -5.43
N GLY A 331 20.27 -7.06 -6.04
CA GLY A 331 20.27 -6.75 -7.47
C GLY A 331 20.14 -7.96 -8.40
N THR A 332 19.62 -9.09 -7.89
CA THR A 332 19.59 -10.39 -8.60
C THR A 332 18.24 -10.66 -9.29
N THR A 333 18.23 -11.62 -10.22
CA THR A 333 17.03 -12.20 -10.84
C THR A 333 16.57 -13.44 -10.08
N PHE A 334 15.35 -13.92 -10.40
CA PHE A 334 14.82 -15.12 -9.77
C PHE A 334 15.57 -16.38 -10.21
N MET A 335 16.00 -17.19 -9.24
CA MET A 335 16.56 -18.51 -9.48
C MET A 335 15.52 -19.59 -9.14
N ALA A 336 15.18 -20.42 -10.12
CA ALA A 336 14.15 -21.47 -9.99
C ALA A 336 14.58 -22.60 -9.03
N SER A 337 15.87 -22.91 -8.99
CA SER A 337 16.47 -23.90 -8.11
C SER A 337 17.74 -23.33 -7.44
N LYS A 338 18.01 -23.79 -6.23
CA LYS A 338 19.25 -23.50 -5.50
C LYS A 338 20.41 -24.43 -5.87
N VAL A 339 20.26 -25.26 -6.88
CA VAL A 339 21.39 -26.09 -7.32
C VAL A 339 22.54 -25.17 -7.72
N ALA A 340 23.63 -25.24 -6.97
CA ALA A 340 24.87 -24.59 -7.34
C ALA A 340 25.20 -24.94 -8.80
N PRO A 341 25.72 -24.01 -9.62
CA PRO A 341 26.26 -24.40 -10.91
C PRO A 341 27.27 -25.51 -10.66
N SER A 342 27.03 -26.69 -11.22
CA SER A 342 28.03 -27.74 -11.26
C SER A 342 29.28 -27.10 -11.83
N ALA A 343 30.39 -27.15 -11.08
CA ALA A 343 31.66 -26.80 -11.62
C ALA A 343 31.82 -27.54 -12.95
N ALA A 344 31.92 -26.79 -14.04
CA ALA A 344 32.28 -27.36 -15.32
C ALA A 344 33.61 -28.05 -15.10
N VAL A 345 33.63 -29.36 -15.18
CA VAL A 345 34.83 -30.16 -15.21
C VAL A 345 35.60 -29.68 -16.44
N ALA A 346 36.68 -28.91 -16.20
CA ALA A 346 37.66 -28.65 -17.23
C ALA A 346 38.31 -29.99 -17.53
N ALA A 347 38.05 -30.50 -18.70
CA ALA A 347 38.85 -31.56 -19.34
C ALA A 347 39.79 -30.90 -20.33
#